data_efb6364f4e1b07c789487355b410e1de
#
_entry.id   efb6364f4e1b07c789487355b410e1de
#
_cell.length_a   1.000
_cell.length_b   1.000
_cell.length_c   1.000
_cell.angle_alpha   90.00
_cell.angle_beta   90.00
_cell.angle_gamma   90.00
#
_symmetry.space_group_name_H-M   'P 1'
#
loop_
_entity.id
_entity.type
_entity.pdbx_description
1 polymer ?
#
loop_
_entity_poly.entity_id
_entity_poly.type
_entity_poly.pdbx_seq_one_letter_code
_entity_poly.pdbx_strand_id
1 'polypeptide(L)'
;MAAASQLLDEGGLSAVTMEAIAARAGVGKPTIYREWPNAHAVAMNAFVSRAQTTPSRARSRTALAALKCQLRELSEVFATRAGRSTAMMIAAAQNDSELAKVFRTHFVMKNREEGRMLLLRAIDESDVRGDIDIEAALDLVYAPFYFRLLIGHAPLSARDTDVILDLALKGIGNRRQKKS
;
A
#
# COMPACT_ATOMS: atom_id res chain seq x y z
N MET A 1 -13.67 -8.27 -12.26
CA MET A 1 -12.79 -8.00 -11.11
C MET A 1 -12.72 -9.17 -10.13
N ALA A 2 -13.86 -9.76 -9.68
CA ALA A 2 -13.87 -10.89 -8.75
C ALA A 2 -13.01 -12.09 -9.23
N ALA A 3 -13.11 -12.48 -10.50
CA ALA A 3 -12.31 -13.55 -11.08
C ALA A 3 -10.80 -13.34 -10.96
N ALA A 4 -10.31 -12.13 -11.22
CA ALA A 4 -8.90 -11.79 -11.10
C ALA A 4 -8.44 -11.79 -9.63
N SER A 5 -9.27 -11.30 -8.70
CA SER A 5 -8.98 -11.37 -7.26
C SER A 5 -8.84 -12.81 -6.78
N GLN A 6 -9.74 -13.71 -7.20
CA GLN A 6 -9.66 -15.14 -6.85
C GLN A 6 -8.38 -15.79 -7.39
N LEU A 7 -8.03 -15.52 -8.66
CA LEU A 7 -6.79 -16.02 -9.27
C LEU A 7 -5.54 -15.54 -8.53
N LEU A 8 -5.52 -14.26 -8.12
CA LEU A 8 -4.44 -13.71 -7.30
C LEU A 8 -4.32 -14.43 -5.94
N ASP A 9 -5.46 -14.77 -5.32
CA ASP A 9 -5.47 -15.46 -4.01
C ASP A 9 -5.02 -16.92 -4.14
N GLU A 10 -5.41 -17.60 -5.23
CA GLU A 10 -5.12 -19.02 -5.44
C GLU A 10 -3.68 -19.27 -5.89
N GLY A 11 -3.20 -18.51 -6.87
CA GLY A 11 -1.93 -18.77 -7.55
C GLY A 11 -0.99 -17.57 -7.70
N GLY A 12 -1.35 -16.41 -7.10
CA GLY A 12 -0.55 -15.20 -7.24
C GLY A 12 -0.62 -14.59 -8.63
N LEU A 13 0.32 -13.68 -8.94
CA LEU A 13 0.34 -12.97 -10.22
C LEU A 13 0.46 -13.90 -11.44
N SER A 14 1.21 -14.99 -11.32
CA SER A 14 1.40 -15.96 -12.41
C SER A 14 0.13 -16.71 -12.82
N ALA A 15 -0.84 -16.83 -11.91
CA ALA A 15 -2.16 -17.43 -12.24
C ALA A 15 -3.08 -16.46 -12.98
N VAL A 16 -2.78 -15.17 -13.00
CA VAL A 16 -3.62 -14.15 -13.62
C VAL A 16 -3.23 -14.02 -15.09
N THR A 17 -3.84 -14.82 -15.94
CA THR A 17 -3.73 -14.73 -17.40
C THR A 17 -5.05 -14.28 -18.01
N MET A 18 -5.03 -13.71 -19.23
CA MET A 18 -6.29 -13.30 -19.91
C MET A 18 -7.21 -14.49 -20.15
N GLU A 19 -6.64 -15.68 -20.40
CA GLU A 19 -7.36 -16.94 -20.55
C GLU A 19 -8.05 -17.36 -19.25
N ALA A 20 -7.31 -17.37 -18.14
CA ALA A 20 -7.82 -17.77 -16.83
C ALA A 20 -8.91 -16.81 -16.34
N ILE A 21 -8.71 -15.49 -16.57
CA ILE A 21 -9.72 -14.46 -16.24
C ILE A 21 -10.99 -14.69 -17.06
N ALA A 22 -10.87 -14.87 -18.39
CA ALA A 22 -12.00 -15.09 -19.30
C ALA A 22 -12.80 -16.34 -18.91
N ALA A 23 -12.10 -17.45 -18.68
CA ALA A 23 -12.69 -18.72 -18.27
C ALA A 23 -13.46 -18.58 -16.94
N ARG A 24 -12.82 -17.96 -15.94
CA ARG A 24 -13.41 -17.79 -14.61
C ARG A 24 -14.57 -16.80 -14.58
N ALA A 25 -14.48 -15.74 -15.37
CA ALA A 25 -15.53 -14.72 -15.47
C ALA A 25 -16.69 -15.11 -16.39
N GLY A 26 -16.55 -16.19 -17.18
CA GLY A 26 -17.56 -16.61 -18.14
C GLY A 26 -17.74 -15.63 -19.32
N VAL A 27 -16.68 -14.90 -19.71
CA VAL A 27 -16.70 -13.89 -20.78
C VAL A 27 -15.65 -14.19 -21.84
N GLY A 28 -15.86 -13.66 -23.06
CA GLY A 28 -14.86 -13.75 -24.11
C GLY A 28 -13.64 -12.85 -23.83
N LYS A 29 -12.43 -13.28 -24.24
CA LYS A 29 -11.21 -12.44 -24.15
C LYS A 29 -11.37 -11.04 -24.76
N PRO A 30 -12.06 -10.85 -25.92
CA PRO A 30 -12.26 -9.50 -26.48
C PRO A 30 -12.96 -8.53 -25.51
N THR A 31 -13.86 -9.04 -24.67
CA THR A 31 -14.55 -8.23 -23.66
C THR A 31 -13.57 -7.70 -22.61
N ILE A 32 -12.58 -8.52 -22.22
CA ILE A 32 -11.57 -8.12 -21.24
C ILE A 32 -10.58 -7.15 -21.86
N TYR A 33 -10.11 -7.44 -23.10
CA TYR A 33 -9.14 -6.56 -23.79
C TYR A 33 -9.68 -5.17 -24.10
N ARG A 34 -11.01 -5.00 -24.16
CA ARG A 34 -11.63 -3.68 -24.33
C ARG A 34 -11.38 -2.76 -23.13
N GLU A 35 -11.29 -3.33 -21.93
CA GLU A 35 -11.16 -2.57 -20.67
C GLU A 35 -9.70 -2.55 -20.17
N TRP A 36 -8.92 -3.60 -20.42
CA TRP A 36 -7.56 -3.76 -19.92
C TRP A 36 -6.61 -4.28 -21.02
N PRO A 37 -5.44 -3.64 -21.17
CA PRO A 37 -4.52 -4.00 -22.25
C PRO A 37 -3.84 -5.37 -22.03
N ASN A 38 -3.72 -5.83 -20.79
CA ASN A 38 -3.06 -7.08 -20.44
C ASN A 38 -3.51 -7.62 -19.06
N ALA A 39 -3.12 -8.85 -18.74
CA ALA A 39 -3.47 -9.50 -17.48
C ALA A 39 -2.92 -8.79 -16.24
N HIS A 40 -1.75 -8.16 -16.35
CA HIS A 40 -1.15 -7.41 -15.25
C HIS A 40 -2.00 -6.18 -14.88
N ALA A 41 -2.57 -5.50 -15.87
CA ALA A 41 -3.48 -4.37 -15.63
C ALA A 41 -4.76 -4.83 -14.90
N VAL A 42 -5.32 -6.01 -15.26
CA VAL A 42 -6.45 -6.59 -14.54
C VAL A 42 -6.08 -6.97 -13.11
N ALA A 43 -4.92 -7.64 -12.94
CA ALA A 43 -4.41 -8.03 -11.63
C ALA A 43 -4.20 -6.82 -10.71
N MET A 44 -3.60 -5.76 -11.25
CA MET A 44 -3.38 -4.51 -10.55
C MET A 44 -4.69 -3.86 -10.11
N ASN A 45 -5.66 -3.77 -11.02
CA ASN A 45 -6.95 -3.17 -10.72
C ASN A 45 -7.71 -3.98 -9.65
N ALA A 46 -7.65 -5.32 -9.72
CA ALA A 46 -8.21 -6.20 -8.70
C ALA A 46 -7.54 -6.00 -7.33
N PHE A 47 -6.21 -5.89 -7.31
CA PHE A 47 -5.43 -5.64 -6.10
C PHE A 47 -5.76 -4.28 -5.47
N VAL A 48 -5.75 -3.21 -6.26
CA VAL A 48 -6.06 -1.85 -5.80
C VAL A 48 -7.49 -1.75 -5.27
N SER A 49 -8.46 -2.38 -5.95
CA SER A 49 -9.86 -2.37 -5.52
C SER A 49 -10.06 -3.02 -4.15
N ARG A 50 -9.30 -4.06 -3.83
CA ARG A 50 -9.33 -4.71 -2.50
C ARG A 50 -8.70 -3.86 -1.40
N ALA A 51 -7.60 -3.19 -1.71
CA ALA A 51 -6.91 -2.32 -0.76
C ALA A 51 -7.72 -1.07 -0.37
N GLN A 52 -8.78 -0.75 -1.13
CA GLN A 52 -9.61 0.45 -0.91
C GLN A 52 -10.78 0.24 0.06
N THR A 53 -11.05 -0.97 0.52
CA THR A 53 -12.32 -1.32 1.21
C THR A 53 -12.32 -1.17 2.72
N THR A 54 -11.33 -0.55 3.36
CA THR A 54 -11.26 -0.51 4.82
C THR A 54 -11.72 0.84 5.41
N PRO A 55 -12.88 0.88 6.13
CA PRO A 55 -13.45 2.12 6.68
C PRO A 55 -12.82 2.61 8.00
N SER A 56 -11.78 1.95 8.50
CA SER A 56 -11.24 2.16 9.87
C SER A 56 -10.66 3.56 10.11
N ARG A 57 -10.14 4.22 9.06
CA ARG A 57 -9.39 5.48 9.15
C ARG A 57 -10.25 6.69 9.56
N ALA A 58 -11.52 6.69 9.19
CA ALA A 58 -12.44 7.81 9.46
C ALA A 58 -12.80 8.01 10.94
N ARG A 59 -12.48 7.02 11.80
CA ARG A 59 -12.83 7.04 13.23
C ARG A 59 -11.71 7.48 14.16
N SER A 60 -10.51 7.75 13.62
CA SER A 60 -9.35 8.11 14.45
C SER A 60 -9.44 9.54 14.95
N ARG A 61 -9.22 9.74 16.26
CA ARG A 61 -9.33 11.05 16.93
C ARG A 61 -8.20 12.01 16.57
N THR A 62 -7.00 11.50 16.23
CA THR A 62 -5.83 12.30 15.86
C THR A 62 -5.27 11.83 14.53
N ALA A 63 -4.52 12.72 13.87
CA ALA A 63 -3.87 12.43 12.59
C ALA A 63 -2.86 11.28 12.72
N LEU A 64 -2.07 11.26 13.79
CA LEU A 64 -1.10 10.19 14.03
C LEU A 64 -1.77 8.83 14.28
N ALA A 65 -2.91 8.81 14.97
CA ALA A 65 -3.68 7.58 15.15
C ALA A 65 -4.25 7.07 13.82
N ALA A 66 -4.68 7.95 12.93
CA ALA A 66 -5.12 7.60 11.58
C ALA A 66 -3.97 7.07 10.72
N LEU A 67 -2.79 7.70 10.76
CA LEU A 67 -1.59 7.24 10.06
C LEU A 67 -1.16 5.85 10.56
N LYS A 68 -1.15 5.64 11.87
CA LYS A 68 -0.86 4.32 12.47
C LYS A 68 -1.83 3.25 12.00
N CYS A 69 -3.12 3.56 11.93
CA CYS A 69 -4.14 2.65 11.41
C CYS A 69 -3.86 2.30 9.94
N GLN A 70 -3.58 3.29 9.10
CA GLN A 70 -3.24 3.09 7.68
C GLN A 70 -2.02 2.17 7.49
N LEU A 71 -0.98 2.37 8.28
CA LEU A 71 0.24 1.56 8.17
C LEU A 71 0.05 0.13 8.69
N ARG A 72 -0.78 -0.06 9.72
CA ARG A 72 -1.17 -1.41 10.18
C ARG A 72 -1.96 -2.16 9.10
N GLU A 73 -2.94 -1.52 8.46
CA GLU A 73 -3.69 -2.09 7.35
C GLU A 73 -2.76 -2.46 6.18
N LEU A 74 -1.82 -1.59 5.81
CA LEU A 74 -0.80 -1.87 4.79
C LEU A 74 0.05 -3.08 5.18
N SER A 75 0.50 -3.12 6.43
CA SER A 75 1.32 -4.21 6.99
C SER A 75 0.56 -5.54 6.98
N GLU A 76 -0.72 -5.54 7.38
CA GLU A 76 -1.58 -6.72 7.33
C GLU A 76 -1.74 -7.26 5.90
N VAL A 77 -2.00 -6.37 4.93
CA VAL A 77 -2.06 -6.76 3.51
C VAL A 77 -0.73 -7.36 3.05
N PHE A 78 0.40 -6.73 3.40
CA PHE A 78 1.73 -7.19 3.02
C PHE A 78 2.12 -8.54 3.67
N ALA A 79 1.57 -8.87 4.83
CA ALA A 79 1.78 -10.15 5.50
C ALA A 79 1.03 -11.32 4.83
N THR A 80 0.10 -11.05 3.93
CA THR A 80 -0.73 -12.07 3.26
C THR A 80 -0.16 -12.51 1.90
N ARG A 81 -0.89 -13.42 1.22
CA ARG A 81 -0.62 -13.73 -0.20
C ARG A 81 -0.70 -12.50 -1.11
N ALA A 82 -1.57 -11.54 -0.80
CA ALA A 82 -1.64 -10.29 -1.54
C ALA A 82 -0.33 -9.50 -1.46
N GLY A 83 0.37 -9.52 -0.33
CA GLY A 83 1.71 -8.94 -0.20
C GLY A 83 2.72 -9.60 -1.14
N ARG A 84 2.73 -10.93 -1.25
CA ARG A 84 3.59 -11.62 -2.23
C ARG A 84 3.27 -11.20 -3.67
N SER A 85 2.00 -11.07 -4.01
CA SER A 85 1.60 -10.57 -5.33
C SER A 85 2.06 -9.12 -5.53
N THR A 86 2.02 -8.28 -4.50
CA THR A 86 2.56 -6.90 -4.54
C THR A 86 4.06 -6.91 -4.81
N ALA A 87 4.83 -7.74 -4.11
CA ALA A 87 6.28 -7.86 -4.33
C ALA A 87 6.60 -8.32 -5.76
N MET A 88 5.85 -9.29 -6.29
CA MET A 88 5.99 -9.76 -7.67
C MET A 88 5.63 -8.65 -8.68
N MET A 89 4.59 -7.85 -8.42
CA MET A 89 4.23 -6.70 -9.27
C MET A 89 5.31 -5.63 -9.26
N ILE A 90 5.91 -5.32 -8.10
CA ILE A 90 7.04 -4.40 -8.01
C ILE A 90 8.23 -4.92 -8.83
N ALA A 91 8.55 -6.21 -8.72
CA ALA A 91 9.63 -6.83 -9.49
C ALA A 91 9.36 -6.79 -11.01
N ALA A 92 8.14 -7.17 -11.44
CA ALA A 92 7.74 -7.11 -12.84
C ALA A 92 7.76 -5.69 -13.40
N ALA A 93 7.37 -4.71 -12.59
CA ALA A 93 7.36 -3.30 -12.95
C ALA A 93 8.78 -2.72 -13.21
N GLN A 94 9.84 -3.37 -12.75
CA GLN A 94 11.21 -2.93 -13.11
C GLN A 94 11.51 -3.13 -14.60
N ASN A 95 10.83 -4.05 -15.26
CA ASN A 95 11.02 -4.38 -16.68
C ASN A 95 9.84 -3.92 -17.57
N ASP A 96 8.76 -3.46 -16.97
CA ASP A 96 7.54 -3.00 -17.68
C ASP A 96 7.17 -1.58 -17.20
N SER A 97 7.47 -0.59 -18.04
CA SER A 97 7.24 0.82 -17.71
C SER A 97 5.77 1.16 -17.50
N GLU A 98 4.85 0.53 -18.24
CA GLU A 98 3.41 0.76 -18.11
C GLU A 98 2.88 0.14 -16.80
N LEU A 99 3.30 -1.08 -16.48
CA LEU A 99 2.95 -1.71 -15.19
C LEU A 99 3.50 -0.88 -14.02
N ALA A 100 4.76 -0.42 -14.11
CA ALA A 100 5.37 0.46 -13.12
C ALA A 100 4.56 1.75 -12.92
N LYS A 101 4.13 2.37 -14.01
CA LYS A 101 3.33 3.59 -13.99
C LYS A 101 1.98 3.35 -13.31
N VAL A 102 1.26 2.31 -13.70
CA VAL A 102 -0.04 1.95 -13.12
C VAL A 102 0.09 1.65 -11.63
N PHE A 103 1.07 0.82 -11.24
CA PHE A 103 1.30 0.50 -9.83
C PHE A 103 1.64 1.75 -9.01
N ARG A 104 2.57 2.56 -9.50
CA ARG A 104 2.97 3.80 -8.85
C ARG A 104 1.79 4.75 -8.66
N THR A 105 1.02 5.01 -9.74
CA THR A 105 -0.09 5.97 -9.71
C THR A 105 -1.25 5.51 -8.84
N HIS A 106 -1.68 4.27 -8.97
CA HIS A 106 -2.91 3.79 -8.34
C HIS A 106 -2.70 3.18 -6.95
N PHE A 107 -1.50 2.74 -6.63
CA PHE A 107 -1.22 2.14 -5.33
C PHE A 107 -0.27 2.99 -4.48
N VAL A 108 0.95 3.27 -4.98
CA VAL A 108 1.96 3.98 -4.17
C VAL A 108 1.54 5.41 -3.91
N MET A 109 1.23 6.18 -4.97
CA MET A 109 0.92 7.60 -4.84
C MET A 109 -0.37 7.85 -4.06
N LYS A 110 -1.36 6.96 -4.19
CA LYS A 110 -2.60 7.09 -3.42
C LYS A 110 -2.36 6.94 -1.92
N ASN A 111 -1.62 5.90 -1.50
CA ASN A 111 -1.29 5.73 -0.08
C ASN A 111 -0.43 6.89 0.44
N ARG A 112 0.51 7.37 -0.38
CA ARG A 112 1.36 8.53 -0.02
C ARG A 112 0.54 9.80 0.13
N GLU A 113 -0.43 10.06 -0.75
CA GLU A 113 -1.27 11.26 -0.66
C GLU A 113 -2.14 11.25 0.61
N GLU A 114 -2.74 10.11 0.95
CA GLU A 114 -3.44 9.96 2.22
C GLU A 114 -2.51 10.21 3.41
N GLY A 115 -1.30 9.63 3.38
CA GLY A 115 -0.27 9.84 4.41
C GLY A 115 0.19 11.29 4.49
N ARG A 116 0.32 11.98 3.35
CA ARG A 116 0.65 13.42 3.26
C ARG A 116 -0.38 14.26 4.01
N MET A 117 -1.66 14.05 3.71
CA MET A 117 -2.75 14.75 4.37
C MET A 117 -2.76 14.51 5.88
N LEU A 118 -2.44 13.28 6.31
CA LEU A 118 -2.35 12.94 7.72
C LEU A 118 -1.13 13.60 8.40
N LEU A 119 0.03 13.65 7.74
CA LEU A 119 1.21 14.34 8.29
C LEU A 119 1.01 15.86 8.39
N LEU A 120 0.41 16.49 7.36
CA LEU A 120 0.08 17.91 7.40
C LEU A 120 -0.87 18.21 8.56
N ARG A 121 -1.91 17.40 8.72
CA ARG A 121 -2.82 17.54 9.86
C ARG A 121 -2.12 17.29 11.21
N ALA A 122 -1.16 16.37 11.29
CA ALA A 122 -0.37 16.14 12.50
C ALA A 122 0.56 17.33 12.85
N ILE A 123 1.01 18.08 11.84
CA ILE A 123 1.73 19.35 12.03
C ILE A 123 0.78 20.39 12.63
N ASP A 124 -0.43 20.54 12.08
CA ASP A 124 -1.45 21.45 12.60
C ASP A 124 -1.87 21.08 14.04
N GLU A 125 -1.95 19.78 14.34
CA GLU A 125 -2.19 19.25 15.70
C GLU A 125 -0.97 19.42 16.64
N SER A 126 0.17 19.94 16.16
CA SER A 126 1.44 20.09 16.88
C SER A 126 2.07 18.78 17.40
N ASP A 127 1.69 17.65 16.81
CA ASP A 127 2.27 16.35 17.10
C ASP A 127 3.55 16.09 16.29
N VAL A 128 3.67 16.72 15.11
CA VAL A 128 4.81 16.65 14.19
C VAL A 128 5.39 18.05 14.01
N ARG A 129 6.71 18.15 13.85
CA ARG A 129 7.41 19.43 13.62
C ARG A 129 7.03 20.01 12.26
N GLY A 130 6.84 21.33 12.19
CA GLY A 130 6.51 22.03 10.94
C GLY A 130 7.69 22.30 10.01
N ASP A 131 8.92 22.06 10.46
CA ASP A 131 10.17 22.30 9.71
C ASP A 131 10.71 21.06 8.98
N ILE A 132 9.90 20.01 8.82
CA ILE A 132 10.30 18.78 8.14
C ILE A 132 10.00 18.83 6.64
N ASP A 133 10.82 18.15 5.85
CA ASP A 133 10.47 17.80 4.47
C ASP A 133 9.42 16.68 4.50
N ILE A 134 8.22 16.99 4.01
CA ILE A 134 7.08 16.06 4.01
C ILE A 134 7.36 14.82 3.15
N GLU A 135 8.04 14.97 2.00
CA GLU A 135 8.36 13.83 1.13
C GLU A 135 9.35 12.87 1.80
N ALA A 136 10.39 13.43 2.42
CA ALA A 136 11.35 12.65 3.19
C ALA A 136 10.69 11.97 4.41
N ALA A 137 9.76 12.64 5.08
CA ALA A 137 8.99 12.05 6.17
C ALA A 137 8.09 10.91 5.70
N LEU A 138 7.47 11.04 4.54
CA LEU A 138 6.70 9.95 3.92
C LEU A 138 7.58 8.76 3.57
N ASP A 139 8.77 9.01 3.01
CA ASP A 139 9.72 7.94 2.73
C ASP A 139 10.14 7.22 4.00
N LEU A 140 10.48 7.96 5.05
CA LEU A 140 10.85 7.39 6.36
C LEU A 140 9.73 6.50 6.93
N VAL A 141 8.48 6.90 6.77
CA VAL A 141 7.32 6.21 7.34
C VAL A 141 6.94 4.97 6.52
N TYR A 142 7.00 5.03 5.17
CA TYR A 142 6.55 3.93 4.31
C TYR A 142 7.66 2.95 3.92
N ALA A 143 8.90 3.42 3.71
CA ALA A 143 9.98 2.59 3.18
C ALA A 143 10.25 1.30 3.98
N PRO A 144 10.21 1.28 5.34
CA PRO A 144 10.46 0.06 6.09
C PRO A 144 9.51 -1.09 5.77
N PHE A 145 8.24 -0.79 5.43
CA PHE A 145 7.24 -1.80 5.08
C PHE A 145 7.54 -2.42 3.72
N TYR A 146 7.87 -1.60 2.72
CA TYR A 146 8.28 -2.08 1.40
C TYR A 146 9.61 -2.84 1.47
N PHE A 147 10.56 -2.38 2.29
CA PHE A 147 11.83 -3.08 2.49
C PHE A 147 11.62 -4.48 3.08
N ARG A 148 10.78 -4.61 4.13
CA ARG A 148 10.44 -5.91 4.71
C ARG A 148 9.67 -6.80 3.73
N LEU A 149 8.74 -6.23 2.95
CA LEU A 149 8.00 -6.94 1.93
C LEU A 149 8.93 -7.54 0.87
N LEU A 150 9.87 -6.75 0.36
CA LEU A 150 10.74 -7.13 -0.76
C LEU A 150 11.88 -8.06 -0.33
N ILE A 151 12.47 -7.83 0.83
CA ILE A 151 13.63 -8.60 1.31
C ILE A 151 13.21 -9.79 2.17
N GLY A 152 12.06 -9.72 2.85
CA GLY A 152 11.55 -10.83 3.67
C GLY A 152 12.39 -11.15 4.92
N HIS A 153 13.27 -10.24 5.37
CA HIS A 153 14.20 -10.46 6.47
C HIS A 153 13.54 -10.39 7.86
N ALA A 154 12.35 -9.81 7.96
CA ALA A 154 11.63 -9.64 9.22
C ALA A 154 10.11 -9.64 8.98
N PRO A 155 9.30 -10.05 9.98
CA PRO A 155 7.86 -10.10 9.85
C PRO A 155 7.24 -8.71 9.72
N LEU A 156 6.03 -8.69 9.17
CA LEU A 156 5.14 -7.53 9.10
C LEU A 156 3.94 -7.82 10.02
N SER A 157 4.02 -7.38 11.27
CA SER A 157 2.95 -7.49 12.25
C SER A 157 2.49 -6.11 12.74
N ALA A 158 1.33 -6.04 13.38
CA ALA A 158 0.86 -4.80 14.00
C ALA A 158 1.87 -4.25 15.03
N ARG A 159 2.51 -5.15 15.80
CA ARG A 159 3.54 -4.77 16.76
C ARG A 159 4.77 -4.16 16.07
N ASP A 160 5.24 -4.78 14.97
CA ASP A 160 6.38 -4.26 14.21
C ASP A 160 6.06 -2.90 13.62
N THR A 161 4.82 -2.74 13.09
CA THR A 161 4.33 -1.45 12.58
C THR A 161 4.41 -0.36 13.65
N ASP A 162 3.94 -0.66 14.86
CA ASP A 162 3.98 0.28 15.97
C ASP A 162 5.40 0.69 16.33
N VAL A 163 6.31 -0.27 16.44
CA VAL A 163 7.73 -0.01 16.75
C VAL A 163 8.38 0.85 15.68
N ILE A 164 8.18 0.52 14.41
CA ILE A 164 8.74 1.28 13.28
C ILE A 164 8.23 2.73 13.30
N LEU A 165 6.92 2.91 13.44
CA LEU A 165 6.31 4.23 13.45
C LEU A 165 6.75 5.04 14.67
N ASP A 166 6.80 4.44 15.86
CA ASP A 166 7.25 5.12 17.07
C ASP A 166 8.71 5.58 16.94
N LEU A 167 9.56 4.81 16.26
CA LEU A 167 10.95 5.22 15.99
C LEU A 167 11.01 6.36 14.97
N ALA A 168 10.22 6.28 13.88
CA ALA A 168 10.14 7.37 12.90
C ALA A 168 9.63 8.66 13.55
N LEU A 169 8.58 8.58 14.38
CA LEU A 169 8.01 9.73 15.07
C LEU A 169 8.96 10.36 16.10
N LYS A 170 9.90 9.62 16.68
CA LYS A 170 10.96 10.21 17.52
C LYS A 170 11.86 11.16 16.73
N GLY A 171 12.03 10.91 15.43
CA GLY A 171 12.81 11.78 14.54
C GLY A 171 12.05 13.01 14.04
N ILE A 172 10.77 12.86 13.73
CA ILE A 172 9.94 13.92 13.12
C ILE A 172 8.92 14.53 14.08
N GLY A 173 8.67 13.91 15.23
CA GLY A 173 7.74 14.40 16.25
C GLY A 173 8.20 15.68 16.90
N ASN A 174 7.23 16.47 17.33
CA ASN A 174 7.52 17.66 18.11
C ASN A 174 8.08 17.25 19.48
N ARG A 175 9.24 17.79 19.86
CA ARG A 175 9.79 17.57 21.20
C ARG A 175 8.86 18.26 22.19
N ARG A 176 7.98 17.50 22.84
CA ARG A 176 7.27 18.01 24.01
C ARG A 176 8.36 18.45 24.99
N GLN A 177 8.49 19.75 25.23
CA GLN A 177 9.30 20.25 26.34
C GLN A 177 8.76 19.54 27.59
N LYS A 178 9.58 18.68 28.21
CA LYS A 178 9.29 18.23 29.56
C LYS A 178 9.26 19.54 30.42
N LYS A 179 8.05 19.98 30.76
CA LYS A 179 7.90 20.97 31.81
C LYS A 179 8.52 20.35 33.06
N SER A 180 9.68 20.90 33.46
CA SER A 180 10.30 20.70 34.78
C SER A 180 9.37 21.22 35.84
#